data_9774a35f5c100978aae2a9038ac82253
#
_entry.id   9774a35f5c100978aae2a9038ac82253
#
_cell.length_a   1.000
_cell.length_b   1.000
_cell.length_c   1.000
_cell.angle_alpha   90.00
_cell.angle_beta   90.00
_cell.angle_gamma   90.00
#
_symmetry.space_group_name_H-M   'P 1'
#
loop_
_entity.id
_entity.type
_entity.pdbx_description
1 polymer ?
#
loop_
_entity_poly.entity_id
_entity_poly.type
_entity_poly.pdbx_seq_one_letter_code
_entity_poly.pdbx_strand_id
1 'polypeptide(L)'
;MRSTRSLLLPLAVTVTLIVAACGSNQGDNTLTVYSGRSEELVQPLIDQFEEATGIEIDVRYGESPELAAILLAEGEGTEADVFFAQDPASLGSVGALLAELPNTILSSVNERYRDRDHRWVGISGRVRTFVYHTGTDIPLPQTIDDVTNPAWAAQVGVAPTNGSFLAFVSAMILERGEEATTEWLEALAANAPVDFPANSPIVAAVDAREIDGGLVNHYYLLRLRAEGAGADAENHFIPAGDVGSLVMPAGAGILASTSNLESARRFVEYLLSRQAQEFFAAETFEYPLVEGVEQAEGLPPLSEIVAPDIDLSALAGVLDRATELVAEAGLV
;
A
#
# COMPACT_ATOMS: atom_id res chain seq x y z
N MET A 1 59.15 -20.13 84.06
CA MET A 1 57.73 -19.80 83.89
C MET A 1 57.54 -19.07 82.58
N ARG A 2 57.17 -19.74 81.47
CA ARG A 2 56.92 -19.15 80.16
C ARG A 2 55.49 -19.51 79.75
N SER A 3 54.67 -18.50 79.68
CA SER A 3 53.28 -18.57 79.28
C SER A 3 53.20 -18.62 77.73
N THR A 4 52.66 -19.70 77.18
CA THR A 4 52.33 -19.83 75.76
C THR A 4 50.87 -19.37 75.49
N ARG A 5 50.70 -18.26 74.80
CA ARG A 5 49.45 -17.76 74.35
C ARG A 5 49.13 -18.41 72.96
N SER A 6 48.17 -19.26 72.94
CA SER A 6 47.60 -19.81 71.69
C SER A 6 46.76 -18.75 70.98
N LEU A 7 47.08 -18.39 69.73
CA LEU A 7 46.32 -17.55 68.85
C LEU A 7 45.30 -18.46 68.10
N LEU A 8 44.06 -18.25 68.36
CA LEU A 8 42.97 -18.82 67.59
C LEU A 8 42.68 -17.86 66.40
N LEU A 9 42.89 -18.34 65.20
CA LEU A 9 42.54 -17.65 63.95
C LEU A 9 41.07 -18.00 63.63
N PRO A 10 40.20 -17.06 63.37
CA PRO A 10 38.84 -17.37 62.85
C PRO A 10 38.91 -17.64 61.38
N LEU A 11 38.42 -18.79 60.93
CA LEU A 11 38.18 -19.20 59.56
C LEU A 11 36.96 -18.48 59.03
N ALA A 12 37.19 -17.44 58.23
CA ALA A 12 36.13 -16.74 57.53
C ALA A 12 35.64 -17.58 56.32
N VAL A 13 34.47 -18.16 56.39
CA VAL A 13 33.80 -18.84 55.25
C VAL A 13 33.18 -17.76 54.39
N THR A 14 33.82 -17.47 53.29
CA THR A 14 33.28 -16.59 52.26
C THR A 14 32.26 -17.39 51.43
N VAL A 15 30.94 -17.17 51.69
CA VAL A 15 29.86 -17.67 50.82
C VAL A 15 29.79 -16.81 49.59
N THR A 16 30.30 -17.32 48.48
CA THR A 16 30.14 -16.69 47.17
C THR A 16 28.74 -16.95 46.68
N LEU A 17 27.85 -15.95 46.79
CA LEU A 17 26.54 -15.95 46.09
C LEU A 17 26.81 -15.83 44.59
N ILE A 18 26.67 -16.94 43.85
CA ILE A 18 26.55 -16.93 42.42
C ILE A 18 25.14 -16.42 42.12
N VAL A 19 25.02 -15.12 41.85
CA VAL A 19 23.81 -14.55 41.21
C VAL A 19 23.84 -15.05 39.77
N ALA A 20 23.09 -16.10 39.49
CA ALA A 20 22.74 -16.47 38.13
C ALA A 20 21.92 -15.30 37.57
N ALA A 21 22.59 -14.37 36.91
CA ALA A 21 21.97 -13.44 36.01
C ALA A 21 21.37 -14.29 34.87
N CYS A 22 20.11 -14.65 34.96
CA CYS A 22 19.32 -14.93 33.77
C CYS A 22 19.33 -13.65 32.95
N GLY A 23 20.32 -13.51 32.08
CA GLY A 23 20.25 -12.59 30.99
C GLY A 23 19.10 -13.06 30.09
N SER A 24 17.93 -12.48 30.30
CA SER A 24 16.98 -12.38 29.21
C SER A 24 17.75 -11.65 28.10
N ASN A 25 18.10 -12.36 27.04
CA ASN A 25 18.30 -11.73 25.75
C ASN A 25 16.95 -11.07 25.40
N GLN A 26 16.70 -9.88 25.89
CA GLN A 26 15.90 -8.90 25.20
C GLN A 26 16.80 -8.49 24.00
N GLY A 27 16.77 -9.30 22.95
CA GLY A 27 17.03 -8.78 21.63
C GLY A 27 16.15 -7.52 21.49
N ASP A 28 16.70 -6.49 20.93
CA ASP A 28 15.95 -5.27 20.61
C ASP A 28 14.60 -5.70 20.03
N ASN A 29 13.50 -5.46 20.77
CA ASN A 29 12.16 -5.86 20.36
C ASN A 29 11.58 -4.78 19.42
N THR A 30 12.48 -4.17 18.63
CA THR A 30 12.17 -3.11 17.67
C THR A 30 12.13 -3.70 16.27
N LEU A 31 11.04 -3.44 15.57
CA LEU A 31 10.82 -3.83 14.19
C LEU A 31 10.99 -2.61 13.29
N THR A 32 11.83 -2.68 12.28
CA THR A 32 12.01 -1.59 11.31
C THR A 32 11.09 -1.78 10.11
N VAL A 33 10.19 -0.81 9.87
CA VAL A 33 9.22 -0.84 8.78
C VAL A 33 9.52 0.28 7.79
N TYR A 34 9.79 -0.07 6.53
CA TYR A 34 9.80 0.91 5.45
C TYR A 34 8.39 1.03 4.91
N SER A 35 7.76 2.20 5.13
CA SER A 35 6.35 2.45 4.81
C SER A 35 6.19 3.42 3.64
N GLY A 36 5.68 2.91 2.53
CA GLY A 36 5.18 3.70 1.40
C GLY A 36 3.77 4.25 1.65
N ARG A 37 3.21 3.97 2.83
CA ARG A 37 1.94 4.55 3.31
C ARG A 37 2.25 5.78 4.12
N SER A 38 1.47 6.86 3.94
CA SER A 38 1.70 8.08 4.72
C SER A 38 1.45 7.86 6.22
N GLU A 39 2.24 8.56 7.04
CA GLU A 39 2.15 8.51 8.49
C GLU A 39 0.72 8.72 9.00
N GLU A 40 0.03 9.73 8.49
CA GLU A 40 -1.36 10.05 8.86
C GLU A 40 -2.33 8.87 8.69
N LEU A 41 -2.07 7.98 7.73
CA LEU A 41 -2.94 6.84 7.44
C LEU A 41 -2.65 5.62 8.31
N VAL A 42 -1.39 5.40 8.71
CA VAL A 42 -1.00 4.12 9.30
C VAL A 42 -0.41 4.22 10.70
N GLN A 43 0.04 5.41 11.14
CA GLN A 43 0.57 5.57 12.49
C GLN A 43 -0.42 5.14 13.59
N PRO A 44 -1.72 5.50 13.55
CA PRO A 44 -2.66 5.06 14.56
C PRO A 44 -2.79 3.52 14.65
N LEU A 45 -2.60 2.82 13.52
CA LEU A 45 -2.63 1.36 13.49
C LEU A 45 -1.34 0.74 14.03
N ILE A 46 -0.20 1.40 13.80
CA ILE A 46 1.09 1.03 14.37
C ILE A 46 1.06 1.18 15.89
N ASP A 47 0.58 2.32 16.41
CA ASP A 47 0.44 2.57 17.84
C ASP A 47 -0.42 1.49 18.53
N GLN A 48 -1.51 1.07 17.89
CA GLN A 48 -2.37 -0.02 18.37
C GLN A 48 -1.63 -1.37 18.42
N PHE A 49 -0.80 -1.66 17.40
CA PHE A 49 0.02 -2.87 17.39
C PHE A 49 1.05 -2.86 18.51
N GLU A 50 1.75 -1.76 18.73
CA GLU A 50 2.73 -1.58 19.79
C GLU A 50 2.09 -1.78 21.17
N GLU A 51 0.92 -1.14 21.41
CA GLU A 51 0.16 -1.30 22.66
C GLU A 51 -0.26 -2.76 22.90
N ALA A 52 -0.73 -3.43 21.85
CA ALA A 52 -1.23 -4.80 21.94
C ALA A 52 -0.12 -5.85 22.13
N THR A 53 1.09 -5.59 21.62
CA THR A 53 2.14 -6.61 21.51
C THR A 53 3.38 -6.33 22.34
N GLY A 54 3.64 -5.06 22.68
CA GLY A 54 4.88 -4.60 23.27
C GLY A 54 6.09 -4.67 22.31
N ILE A 55 5.86 -4.80 21.01
CA ILE A 55 6.88 -4.71 19.95
C ILE A 55 6.92 -3.25 19.51
N GLU A 56 8.05 -2.58 19.65
CA GLU A 56 8.25 -1.23 19.16
C GLU A 56 8.49 -1.23 17.65
N ILE A 57 7.97 -0.23 16.91
CA ILE A 57 8.16 -0.11 15.48
C ILE A 57 8.89 1.20 15.17
N ASP A 58 10.05 1.09 14.51
CA ASP A 58 10.73 2.23 13.89
C ASP A 58 10.31 2.33 12.43
N VAL A 59 9.69 3.45 12.04
CA VAL A 59 9.12 3.60 10.71
C VAL A 59 9.93 4.59 9.88
N ARG A 60 10.37 4.13 8.72
CA ARG A 60 10.87 5.00 7.67
C ARG A 60 9.78 5.27 6.64
N TYR A 61 9.21 6.47 6.69
CA TYR A 61 8.22 6.92 5.71
C TYR A 61 8.86 7.44 4.42
N GLY A 62 8.23 7.19 3.27
CA GLY A 62 8.65 7.67 1.95
C GLY A 62 7.71 7.20 0.85
N GLU A 63 7.96 7.61 -0.39
CA GLU A 63 7.22 7.07 -1.52
C GLU A 63 7.63 5.61 -1.80
N SER A 64 6.66 4.75 -2.13
CA SER A 64 6.94 3.31 -2.32
C SER A 64 8.03 3.01 -3.36
N PRO A 65 8.07 3.66 -4.55
CA PRO A 65 9.14 3.44 -5.51
C PRO A 65 10.52 3.90 -5.00
N GLU A 66 10.55 5.00 -4.23
CA GLU A 66 11.79 5.51 -3.63
C GLU A 66 12.34 4.54 -2.58
N LEU A 67 11.47 4.07 -1.68
CA LEU A 67 11.84 3.08 -0.67
C LEU A 67 12.27 1.75 -1.31
N ALA A 68 11.61 1.32 -2.37
CA ALA A 68 12.04 0.14 -3.13
C ALA A 68 13.44 0.31 -3.74
N ALA A 69 13.75 1.49 -4.31
CA ALA A 69 15.08 1.79 -4.82
C ALA A 69 16.15 1.78 -3.71
N ILE A 70 15.81 2.29 -2.52
CA ILE A 70 16.68 2.25 -1.34
C ILE A 70 16.93 0.78 -0.92
N LEU A 71 15.88 -0.04 -0.81
CA LEU A 71 16.00 -1.46 -0.47
C LEU A 71 16.89 -2.22 -1.46
N LEU A 72 16.74 -1.95 -2.76
CA LEU A 72 17.60 -2.53 -3.80
C LEU A 72 19.06 -2.10 -3.65
N ALA A 73 19.32 -0.85 -3.27
CA ALA A 73 20.67 -0.34 -3.05
C ALA A 73 21.31 -0.90 -1.77
N GLU A 74 20.53 -1.07 -0.71
CA GLU A 74 20.97 -1.64 0.57
C GLU A 74 21.16 -3.17 0.48
N GLY A 75 20.35 -3.85 -0.35
CA GLY A 75 20.41 -5.30 -0.55
C GLY A 75 20.24 -6.09 0.75
N GLU A 76 21.06 -7.13 0.96
CA GLU A 76 21.04 -7.93 2.20
C GLU A 76 21.51 -7.15 3.45
N GLY A 77 22.06 -5.95 3.28
CA GLY A 77 22.49 -5.09 4.37
C GLY A 77 21.43 -4.11 4.86
N THR A 78 20.21 -4.18 4.33
CA THR A 78 19.11 -3.32 4.77
C THR A 78 18.79 -3.53 6.25
N GLU A 79 18.42 -2.44 6.93
CA GLU A 79 17.90 -2.48 8.31
C GLU A 79 16.38 -2.76 8.34
N ALA A 80 15.70 -2.73 7.18
CA ALA A 80 14.28 -2.99 7.11
C ALA A 80 13.94 -4.45 7.40
N ASP A 81 12.94 -4.68 8.22
CA ASP A 81 12.34 -5.98 8.48
C ASP A 81 11.11 -6.21 7.60
N VAL A 82 10.31 -5.14 7.39
CA VAL A 82 9.08 -5.17 6.60
C VAL A 82 9.06 -4.01 5.62
N PHE A 83 8.65 -4.31 4.38
CA PHE A 83 8.28 -3.29 3.40
C PHE A 83 6.77 -3.24 3.26
N PHE A 84 6.15 -2.15 3.71
CA PHE A 84 4.72 -1.88 3.60
C PHE A 84 4.49 -0.86 2.48
N ALA A 85 4.26 -1.35 1.27
CA ALA A 85 4.16 -0.51 0.08
C ALA A 85 2.72 -0.13 -0.27
N GLN A 86 2.60 0.96 -0.99
CA GLN A 86 1.34 1.44 -1.52
C GLN A 86 0.83 0.62 -2.72
N ASP A 87 1.69 -0.11 -3.40
CA ASP A 87 1.34 -0.78 -4.66
C ASP A 87 2.15 -2.06 -4.91
N PRO A 88 1.60 -3.01 -5.69
CA PRO A 88 2.26 -4.27 -6.02
C PRO A 88 3.49 -4.11 -6.92
N ALA A 89 3.60 -3.02 -7.71
CA ALA A 89 4.76 -2.83 -8.58
C ALA A 89 6.03 -2.56 -7.73
N SER A 90 5.90 -1.72 -6.71
CA SER A 90 6.98 -1.46 -5.75
C SER A 90 7.38 -2.73 -4.98
N LEU A 91 6.40 -3.55 -4.54
CA LEU A 91 6.66 -4.84 -3.88
C LEU A 91 7.35 -5.83 -4.82
N GLY A 92 6.86 -5.93 -6.05
CA GLY A 92 7.42 -6.81 -7.07
C GLY A 92 8.87 -6.45 -7.44
N SER A 93 9.21 -5.16 -7.49
CA SER A 93 10.56 -4.70 -7.81
C SER A 93 11.62 -5.18 -6.80
N VAL A 94 11.24 -5.34 -5.54
CA VAL A 94 12.11 -5.86 -4.46
C VAL A 94 11.85 -7.34 -4.15
N GLY A 95 11.04 -8.04 -4.95
CA GLY A 95 10.61 -9.41 -4.70
C GLY A 95 11.75 -10.38 -4.39
N ALA A 96 12.93 -10.22 -5.02
CA ALA A 96 14.11 -11.04 -4.74
C ALA A 96 14.68 -10.86 -3.33
N LEU A 97 14.41 -9.72 -2.67
CA LEU A 97 14.84 -9.43 -1.30
C LEU A 97 13.82 -9.89 -0.25
N LEU A 98 12.60 -10.26 -0.67
CA LEU A 98 11.53 -10.67 0.24
C LEU A 98 11.57 -12.17 0.54
N ALA A 99 11.27 -12.51 1.78
CA ALA A 99 11.08 -13.88 2.22
C ALA A 99 9.74 -14.44 1.72
N GLU A 100 9.67 -15.77 1.58
CA GLU A 100 8.40 -16.45 1.34
C GLU A 100 7.51 -16.38 2.57
N LEU A 101 6.27 -15.94 2.39
CA LEU A 101 5.27 -15.82 3.44
C LEU A 101 4.60 -17.18 3.71
N PRO A 102 4.28 -17.49 4.98
CA PRO A 102 3.60 -18.74 5.30
C PRO A 102 2.14 -18.72 4.82
N ASN A 103 1.60 -19.91 4.55
CA ASN A 103 0.22 -20.08 4.13
C ASN A 103 -0.81 -19.50 5.13
N THR A 104 -0.49 -19.41 6.41
CA THR A 104 -1.35 -18.77 7.42
C THR A 104 -1.60 -17.29 7.13
N ILE A 105 -0.61 -16.59 6.59
CA ILE A 105 -0.73 -15.21 6.13
C ILE A 105 -1.43 -15.17 4.76
N LEU A 106 -0.94 -15.94 3.79
CA LEU A 106 -1.43 -15.90 2.42
C LEU A 106 -2.91 -16.26 2.28
N SER A 107 -3.39 -17.23 3.08
CA SER A 107 -4.79 -17.68 3.03
C SER A 107 -5.80 -16.68 3.61
N SER A 108 -5.34 -15.60 4.25
CA SER A 108 -6.20 -14.55 4.81
C SER A 108 -6.85 -13.68 3.72
N VAL A 109 -6.27 -13.66 2.52
CA VAL A 109 -6.77 -12.85 1.39
C VAL A 109 -6.96 -13.70 0.14
N ASN A 110 -7.81 -13.21 -0.77
CA ASN A 110 -8.01 -13.85 -2.07
C ASN A 110 -6.69 -13.89 -2.85
N GLU A 111 -6.46 -14.98 -3.61
CA GLU A 111 -5.22 -15.20 -4.36
C GLU A 111 -4.88 -14.10 -5.36
N ARG A 112 -5.86 -13.40 -5.91
CA ARG A 112 -5.66 -12.26 -6.80
C ARG A 112 -4.98 -11.04 -6.16
N TYR A 113 -4.94 -10.96 -4.82
CA TYR A 113 -4.34 -9.86 -4.06
C TYR A 113 -3.06 -10.28 -3.33
N ARG A 114 -2.37 -11.30 -3.81
CA ARG A 114 -1.09 -11.75 -3.26
C ARG A 114 -0.12 -12.12 -4.38
N ASP A 115 1.14 -12.12 -4.04
CA ASP A 115 2.21 -12.51 -4.96
C ASP A 115 2.10 -13.99 -5.36
N ARG A 116 2.35 -14.29 -6.62
CA ARG A 116 2.40 -15.68 -7.12
C ARG A 116 3.54 -16.47 -6.53
N ASP A 117 4.66 -15.81 -6.26
CA ASP A 117 5.83 -16.41 -5.62
C ASP A 117 5.75 -16.35 -4.07
N HIS A 118 4.58 -15.97 -3.53
CA HIS A 118 4.30 -15.93 -2.10
C HIS A 118 5.18 -14.97 -1.28
N ARG A 119 5.71 -13.92 -1.88
CA ARG A 119 6.65 -13.00 -1.24
C ARG A 119 6.02 -11.76 -0.62
N TRP A 120 4.81 -11.42 -1.04
CA TRP A 120 4.03 -10.34 -0.46
C TRP A 120 2.53 -10.68 -0.43
N VAL A 121 1.80 -9.95 0.40
CA VAL A 121 0.36 -10.07 0.58
C VAL A 121 -0.29 -8.71 0.54
N GLY A 122 -1.47 -8.60 -0.10
CA GLY A 122 -2.30 -7.40 -0.06
C GLY A 122 -2.88 -7.18 1.33
N ILE A 123 -2.88 -5.94 1.77
CA ILE A 123 -3.37 -5.51 3.09
C ILE A 123 -4.70 -4.79 2.97
N SER A 124 -4.81 -3.79 2.09
CA SER A 124 -6.03 -3.02 1.83
C SER A 124 -6.21 -2.75 0.34
N GLY A 125 -7.45 -2.70 -0.12
CA GLY A 125 -7.78 -2.58 -1.54
C GLY A 125 -8.13 -1.16 -1.96
N ARG A 126 -7.61 -0.73 -3.10
CA ARG A 126 -7.98 0.53 -3.73
C ARG A 126 -8.52 0.26 -5.12
N VAL A 127 -9.69 0.84 -5.42
CA VAL A 127 -10.31 0.68 -6.73
C VAL A 127 -10.09 1.94 -7.56
N ARG A 128 -9.60 1.77 -8.77
CA ARG A 128 -9.57 2.85 -9.77
C ARG A 128 -10.99 3.22 -10.12
N THR A 129 -11.31 4.50 -10.15
CA THR A 129 -12.63 5.02 -10.48
C THR A 129 -12.53 6.24 -11.37
N PHE A 130 -13.63 6.56 -12.01
CA PHE A 130 -13.85 7.84 -12.65
C PHE A 130 -14.69 8.69 -11.70
N VAL A 131 -14.09 9.67 -11.00
CA VAL A 131 -14.85 10.64 -10.23
C VAL A 131 -15.48 11.64 -11.19
N TYR A 132 -16.76 12.00 -10.97
CA TYR A 132 -17.48 12.93 -11.83
C TYR A 132 -18.33 13.91 -11.03
N HIS A 133 -18.58 15.11 -11.60
CA HIS A 133 -19.48 16.10 -11.04
C HIS A 133 -20.94 15.65 -11.30
N THR A 134 -21.79 15.63 -10.26
CA THR A 134 -23.17 15.15 -10.35
C THR A 134 -24.06 15.92 -11.30
N GLY A 135 -23.69 17.17 -11.60
CA GLY A 135 -24.37 18.03 -12.58
C GLY A 135 -23.81 17.97 -14.00
N THR A 136 -22.96 16.99 -14.34
CA THR A 136 -22.48 16.82 -15.73
C THR A 136 -23.57 16.26 -16.63
N ASP A 137 -23.63 16.74 -17.87
CA ASP A 137 -24.50 16.19 -18.93
C ASP A 137 -23.72 15.22 -19.86
N ILE A 138 -22.41 15.03 -19.61
CA ILE A 138 -21.57 14.15 -20.43
C ILE A 138 -21.87 12.69 -20.01
N PRO A 139 -22.16 11.78 -20.98
CA PRO A 139 -22.38 10.37 -20.65
C PRO A 139 -21.18 9.75 -19.91
N LEU A 140 -21.44 9.10 -18.76
CA LEU A 140 -20.40 8.47 -17.98
C LEU A 140 -19.75 7.29 -18.73
N PRO A 141 -18.42 7.11 -18.59
CA PRO A 141 -17.69 6.08 -19.30
C PRO A 141 -18.17 4.68 -18.93
N GLN A 142 -18.41 3.84 -19.92
CA GLN A 142 -18.76 2.42 -19.74
C GLN A 142 -17.50 1.53 -19.82
N THR A 143 -16.48 2.00 -20.51
CA THR A 143 -15.16 1.41 -20.65
C THR A 143 -14.10 2.48 -20.35
N ILE A 144 -12.87 2.06 -20.12
CA ILE A 144 -11.76 3.03 -19.97
C ILE A 144 -11.52 3.82 -21.28
N ASP A 145 -11.85 3.26 -22.42
CA ASP A 145 -11.70 3.93 -23.71
C ASP A 145 -12.67 5.12 -23.87
N ASP A 146 -13.84 5.08 -23.23
CA ASP A 146 -14.81 6.17 -23.26
C ASP A 146 -14.29 7.46 -22.59
N VAL A 147 -13.28 7.37 -21.73
CA VAL A 147 -12.63 8.53 -21.11
C VAL A 147 -11.91 9.40 -22.14
N THR A 148 -11.49 8.79 -23.28
CA THR A 148 -10.87 9.50 -24.39
C THR A 148 -11.87 10.03 -25.42
N ASN A 149 -13.19 9.89 -25.18
CA ASN A 149 -14.21 10.44 -26.06
C ASN A 149 -14.08 11.99 -26.14
N PRO A 150 -14.16 12.61 -27.33
CA PRO A 150 -14.11 14.06 -27.48
C PRO A 150 -15.12 14.86 -26.63
N ALA A 151 -16.22 14.25 -26.18
CA ALA A 151 -17.14 14.88 -25.24
C ALA A 151 -16.47 15.24 -23.90
N TRP A 152 -15.43 14.53 -23.51
CA TRP A 152 -14.63 14.75 -22.31
C TRP A 152 -13.42 15.67 -22.55
N ALA A 153 -13.26 16.28 -23.73
CA ALA A 153 -12.10 17.12 -24.04
C ALA A 153 -11.99 18.29 -23.04
N ALA A 154 -10.81 18.46 -22.46
CA ALA A 154 -10.49 19.43 -21.41
C ALA A 154 -11.37 19.35 -20.14
N GLN A 155 -12.01 18.20 -19.90
CA GLN A 155 -12.89 17.97 -18.74
C GLN A 155 -12.42 16.82 -17.84
N VAL A 156 -11.30 16.15 -18.17
CA VAL A 156 -10.78 15.01 -17.40
C VAL A 156 -9.52 15.41 -16.66
N GLY A 157 -9.54 15.29 -15.34
CA GLY A 157 -8.36 15.41 -14.49
C GLY A 157 -7.55 14.13 -14.46
N VAL A 158 -6.23 14.25 -14.60
CA VAL A 158 -5.25 13.15 -14.46
C VAL A 158 -4.07 13.59 -13.60
N ALA A 159 -3.36 12.64 -13.01
CA ALA A 159 -2.12 12.89 -12.28
C ALA A 159 -1.02 11.98 -12.87
N PRO A 160 -0.44 12.30 -14.03
CA PRO A 160 0.34 11.37 -14.83
C PRO A 160 1.65 10.93 -14.17
N THR A 161 2.23 11.76 -13.29
CA THR A 161 3.44 11.42 -12.51
C THR A 161 3.16 10.66 -11.22
N ASN A 162 1.88 10.54 -10.84
CA ASN A 162 1.49 9.84 -9.62
C ASN A 162 1.65 8.32 -9.76
N GLY A 163 2.25 7.67 -8.76
CA GLY A 163 2.50 6.22 -8.77
C GLY A 163 1.24 5.36 -9.03
N SER A 164 0.05 5.81 -8.58
CA SER A 164 -1.18 5.06 -8.87
C SER A 164 -1.64 5.18 -10.33
N PHE A 165 -1.31 6.28 -11.03
CA PHE A 165 -1.56 6.41 -12.46
C PHE A 165 -0.57 5.56 -13.26
N LEU A 166 0.70 5.58 -12.89
CA LEU A 166 1.72 4.76 -13.55
C LEU A 166 1.45 3.26 -13.38
N ALA A 167 1.05 2.84 -12.18
CA ALA A 167 0.64 1.46 -11.95
C ALA A 167 -0.65 1.07 -12.72
N PHE A 168 -1.58 2.01 -12.90
CA PHE A 168 -2.74 1.81 -13.76
C PHE A 168 -2.33 1.66 -15.24
N VAL A 169 -1.41 2.48 -15.76
CA VAL A 169 -0.88 2.33 -17.13
C VAL A 169 -0.09 1.02 -17.27
N SER A 170 0.65 0.61 -16.24
CA SER A 170 1.30 -0.71 -16.21
C SER A 170 0.28 -1.85 -16.34
N ALA A 171 -0.86 -1.73 -15.65
CA ALA A 171 -1.94 -2.71 -15.76
C ALA A 171 -2.57 -2.72 -17.17
N MET A 172 -2.70 -1.57 -17.84
CA MET A 172 -3.13 -1.49 -19.24
C MET A 172 -2.18 -2.25 -20.17
N ILE A 173 -0.87 -2.11 -19.97
CA ILE A 173 0.14 -2.84 -20.78
C ILE A 173 -0.06 -4.36 -20.61
N LEU A 174 -0.27 -4.83 -19.38
CA LEU A 174 -0.48 -6.26 -19.09
C LEU A 174 -1.80 -6.79 -19.63
N GLU A 175 -2.87 -5.99 -19.61
CA GLU A 175 -4.20 -6.39 -20.04
C GLU A 175 -4.35 -6.38 -21.57
N ARG A 176 -3.90 -5.31 -22.23
CA ARG A 176 -4.21 -5.03 -23.63
C ARG A 176 -3.00 -4.88 -24.55
N GLY A 177 -1.78 -4.94 -23.99
CA GLY A 177 -0.53 -4.77 -24.68
C GLY A 177 -0.09 -3.31 -24.84
N GLU A 178 1.19 -3.13 -25.17
CA GLU A 178 1.83 -1.82 -25.29
C GLU A 178 1.22 -0.95 -26.38
N GLU A 179 0.95 -1.51 -27.57
CA GLU A 179 0.40 -0.77 -28.72
C GLU A 179 -0.96 -0.13 -28.38
N ALA A 180 -1.92 -0.91 -27.85
CA ALA A 180 -3.22 -0.40 -27.48
C ALA A 180 -3.17 0.58 -26.29
N THR A 181 -2.19 0.42 -25.38
CA THR A 181 -1.95 1.36 -24.30
C THR A 181 -1.41 2.70 -24.83
N THR A 182 -0.48 2.65 -25.77
CA THR A 182 0.05 3.86 -26.44
C THR A 182 -1.05 4.62 -27.17
N GLU A 183 -1.87 3.94 -27.96
CA GLU A 183 -3.02 4.55 -28.65
C GLU A 183 -3.98 5.23 -27.67
N TRP A 184 -4.25 4.60 -26.53
CA TRP A 184 -5.11 5.19 -25.49
C TRP A 184 -4.49 6.44 -24.86
N LEU A 185 -3.20 6.41 -24.53
CA LEU A 185 -2.47 7.57 -23.97
C LEU A 185 -2.42 8.74 -24.94
N GLU A 186 -2.17 8.48 -26.24
CA GLU A 186 -2.21 9.49 -27.29
C GLU A 186 -3.61 10.10 -27.45
N ALA A 187 -4.66 9.27 -27.42
CA ALA A 187 -6.04 9.75 -27.47
C ALA A 187 -6.42 10.58 -26.23
N LEU A 188 -5.95 10.18 -25.04
CA LEU A 188 -6.11 10.97 -23.83
C LEU A 188 -5.41 12.33 -23.94
N ALA A 189 -4.15 12.35 -24.38
CA ALA A 189 -3.37 13.57 -24.60
C ALA A 189 -4.04 14.49 -25.63
N ALA A 190 -4.58 13.94 -26.73
CA ALA A 190 -5.31 14.69 -27.75
C ALA A 190 -6.59 15.36 -27.19
N ASN A 191 -7.20 14.80 -26.16
CA ASN A 191 -8.32 15.41 -25.44
C ASN A 191 -7.90 16.52 -24.46
N ALA A 192 -6.62 16.86 -24.38
CA ALA A 192 -6.08 17.90 -23.51
C ALA A 192 -6.56 17.75 -22.04
N PRO A 193 -6.22 16.63 -21.36
CA PRO A 193 -6.63 16.45 -19.98
C PRO A 193 -6.02 17.51 -19.10
N VAL A 194 -6.65 17.78 -17.95
CA VAL A 194 -6.12 18.74 -16.97
C VAL A 194 -5.16 17.99 -16.05
N ASP A 195 -3.90 18.43 -16.03
CA ASP A 195 -2.85 17.85 -15.21
C ASP A 195 -2.90 18.32 -13.76
N PHE A 196 -2.79 17.38 -12.83
CA PHE A 196 -2.75 17.61 -11.39
C PHE A 196 -1.56 16.86 -10.77
N PRO A 197 -0.98 17.40 -9.67
CA PRO A 197 0.14 16.74 -8.99
C PRO A 197 -0.27 15.46 -8.23
N ALA A 198 -1.57 15.29 -7.90
CA ALA A 198 -2.09 14.18 -7.11
C ALA A 198 -3.59 13.98 -7.32
N ASN A 199 -4.14 12.86 -6.77
CA ASN A 199 -5.57 12.53 -6.92
C ASN A 199 -6.49 13.47 -6.09
N SER A 200 -6.09 13.90 -4.88
CA SER A 200 -6.95 14.79 -4.05
C SER A 200 -7.32 16.09 -4.73
N PRO A 201 -6.40 16.84 -5.39
CA PRO A 201 -6.76 18.02 -6.16
C PRO A 201 -7.73 17.75 -7.32
N ILE A 202 -7.66 16.56 -7.96
CA ILE A 202 -8.61 16.18 -9.02
C ILE A 202 -10.03 16.11 -8.44
N VAL A 203 -10.20 15.41 -7.31
CA VAL A 203 -11.51 15.27 -6.67
C VAL A 203 -12.07 16.62 -6.24
N ALA A 204 -11.23 17.51 -5.68
CA ALA A 204 -11.64 18.84 -5.29
C ALA A 204 -12.06 19.70 -6.50
N ALA A 205 -11.33 19.61 -7.63
CA ALA A 205 -11.66 20.32 -8.86
C ALA A 205 -12.98 19.83 -9.49
N VAL A 206 -13.25 18.52 -9.41
CA VAL A 206 -14.52 17.94 -9.83
C VAL A 206 -15.67 18.41 -8.94
N ASP A 207 -15.50 18.39 -7.61
CA ASP A 207 -16.53 18.89 -6.67
C ASP A 207 -16.81 20.37 -6.88
N ALA A 208 -15.78 21.19 -7.14
CA ALA A 208 -15.91 22.60 -7.45
C ALA A 208 -16.43 22.90 -8.89
N ARG A 209 -16.65 21.87 -9.71
CA ARG A 209 -17.01 21.97 -11.13
C ARG A 209 -16.03 22.80 -11.97
N GLU A 210 -14.76 22.70 -11.66
CA GLU A 210 -13.67 23.24 -12.51
C GLU A 210 -13.41 22.31 -13.72
N ILE A 211 -13.65 21.00 -13.51
CA ILE A 211 -13.68 19.93 -14.51
C ILE A 211 -14.89 19.02 -14.23
N ASP A 212 -15.35 18.29 -15.23
CA ASP A 212 -16.51 17.41 -15.07
C ASP A 212 -16.16 15.98 -14.66
N GLY A 213 -14.90 15.54 -14.77
CA GLY A 213 -14.49 14.20 -14.36
C GLY A 213 -13.00 14.03 -14.15
N GLY A 214 -12.58 12.87 -13.63
CA GLY A 214 -11.18 12.57 -13.40
C GLY A 214 -10.89 11.11 -13.03
N LEU A 215 -9.68 10.66 -13.34
CA LEU A 215 -9.20 9.31 -13.03
C LEU A 215 -8.50 9.30 -11.68
N VAL A 216 -9.15 8.71 -10.66
CA VAL A 216 -8.65 8.67 -9.28
C VAL A 216 -8.83 7.29 -8.64
N ASN A 217 -8.38 7.11 -7.42
CA ASN A 217 -8.81 6.00 -6.58
C ASN A 217 -10.05 6.41 -5.76
N HIS A 218 -10.95 5.47 -5.51
CA HIS A 218 -12.27 5.70 -4.92
C HIS A 218 -12.26 6.44 -3.57
N TYR A 219 -11.27 6.16 -2.71
CA TYR A 219 -11.25 6.64 -1.33
C TYR A 219 -10.99 8.16 -1.20
N TYR A 220 -10.43 8.80 -2.22
CA TYR A 220 -10.15 10.25 -2.17
C TYR A 220 -11.44 11.07 -2.05
N LEU A 221 -12.52 10.66 -2.70
CA LEU A 221 -13.83 11.31 -2.54
C LEU A 221 -14.39 11.14 -1.13
N LEU A 222 -14.27 9.92 -0.56
CA LEU A 222 -14.77 9.66 0.79
C LEU A 222 -14.00 10.46 1.83
N ARG A 223 -12.69 10.59 1.66
CA ARG A 223 -11.86 11.46 2.51
C ARG A 223 -12.29 12.92 2.40
N LEU A 224 -12.49 13.44 1.20
CA LEU A 224 -12.99 14.80 0.98
C LEU A 224 -14.35 15.01 1.67
N ARG A 225 -15.24 14.01 1.62
CA ARG A 225 -16.54 14.03 2.31
C ARG A 225 -16.39 14.02 3.83
N ALA A 226 -15.45 13.29 4.38
CA ALA A 226 -15.16 13.29 5.81
C ALA A 226 -14.63 14.67 6.29
N GLU A 227 -13.99 15.43 5.41
CA GLU A 227 -13.56 16.82 5.64
C GLU A 227 -14.70 17.85 5.45
N GLY A 228 -15.90 17.41 5.05
CA GLY A 228 -17.09 18.25 4.90
C GLY A 228 -17.26 18.88 3.52
N ALA A 229 -16.56 18.40 2.50
CA ALA A 229 -16.69 18.78 1.09
C ALA A 229 -17.10 17.56 0.24
N GLY A 230 -17.04 17.63 -1.09
CA GLY A 230 -17.32 16.48 -1.97
C GLY A 230 -18.82 16.17 -2.14
N ALA A 231 -19.69 17.15 -1.92
CA ALA A 231 -21.14 16.96 -2.01
C ALA A 231 -21.64 16.84 -3.46
N ASP A 232 -20.94 17.49 -4.38
CA ASP A 232 -21.32 17.57 -5.80
C ASP A 232 -20.51 16.62 -6.70
N ALA A 233 -19.65 15.76 -6.09
CA ALA A 233 -18.89 14.73 -6.79
C ALA A 233 -19.36 13.33 -6.42
N GLU A 234 -19.27 12.37 -7.37
CA GLU A 234 -19.53 10.95 -7.15
C GLU A 234 -18.49 10.06 -7.83
N ASN A 235 -18.25 8.88 -7.25
CA ASN A 235 -17.41 7.84 -7.85
C ASN A 235 -18.22 7.01 -8.83
N HIS A 236 -17.75 6.89 -10.05
CA HIS A 236 -18.27 5.98 -11.04
C HIS A 236 -17.29 4.80 -11.23
N PHE A 237 -17.73 3.61 -10.82
CA PHE A 237 -17.01 2.36 -11.06
C PHE A 237 -17.29 1.90 -12.48
N ILE A 238 -16.30 1.94 -13.37
CA ILE A 238 -16.48 1.61 -14.79
C ILE A 238 -16.89 0.14 -14.92
N PRO A 239 -18.05 -0.18 -15.55
CA PRO A 239 -18.65 -1.51 -15.41
C PRO A 239 -18.09 -2.59 -16.33
N ALA A 240 -17.24 -2.23 -17.32
CA ALA A 240 -16.79 -3.16 -18.36
C ALA A 240 -15.90 -4.30 -17.88
N GLY A 241 -15.32 -4.19 -16.68
CA GLY A 241 -14.33 -5.16 -16.18
C GLY A 241 -12.94 -4.99 -16.75
N ASP A 242 -12.66 -3.82 -17.29
CA ASP A 242 -11.35 -3.39 -17.74
C ASP A 242 -10.55 -2.67 -16.61
N VAL A 243 -9.35 -2.18 -16.93
CA VAL A 243 -8.48 -1.47 -15.97
C VAL A 243 -9.12 -0.23 -15.35
N GLY A 244 -10.21 0.29 -15.92
CA GLY A 244 -10.95 1.42 -15.36
C GLY A 244 -11.55 1.17 -13.98
N SER A 245 -11.70 -0.11 -13.59
CA SER A 245 -12.09 -0.55 -12.25
C SER A 245 -11.05 -1.48 -11.63
N LEU A 246 -9.78 -1.27 -11.95
CA LEU A 246 -8.67 -2.05 -11.39
C LEU A 246 -8.66 -1.98 -9.86
N VAL A 247 -8.62 -3.14 -9.22
CA VAL A 247 -8.41 -3.25 -7.76
C VAL A 247 -6.93 -3.46 -7.49
N MET A 248 -6.30 -2.50 -6.85
CA MET A 248 -4.88 -2.52 -6.54
C MET A 248 -4.67 -2.49 -5.03
N PRO A 249 -4.06 -3.52 -4.43
CA PRO A 249 -3.81 -3.50 -3.00
C PRO A 249 -2.60 -2.62 -2.64
N ALA A 250 -2.65 -2.01 -1.47
CA ALA A 250 -1.46 -1.80 -0.67
C ALA A 250 -1.05 -3.16 -0.10
N GLY A 251 0.23 -3.42 0.06
CA GLY A 251 0.66 -4.74 0.48
C GLY A 251 1.93 -4.72 1.32
N ALA A 252 2.22 -5.82 1.98
CA ALA A 252 3.39 -5.98 2.82
C ALA A 252 4.19 -7.25 2.47
N GLY A 253 5.52 -7.11 2.48
CA GLY A 253 6.47 -8.20 2.36
C GLY A 253 7.51 -8.12 3.48
N ILE A 254 8.03 -9.28 3.89
CA ILE A 254 9.04 -9.40 4.94
C ILE A 254 10.42 -9.57 4.28
N LEU A 255 11.41 -8.78 4.71
CA LEU A 255 12.77 -8.89 4.16
C LEU A 255 13.40 -10.24 4.55
N ALA A 256 14.03 -10.91 3.59
CA ALA A 256 14.70 -12.21 3.83
C ALA A 256 15.91 -12.09 4.76
N SER A 257 16.53 -10.90 4.82
CA SER A 257 17.66 -10.58 5.69
C SER A 257 17.28 -10.30 7.14
N THR A 258 15.97 -10.16 7.45
CA THR A 258 15.54 -9.79 8.82
C THR A 258 16.00 -10.77 9.88
N SER A 259 16.49 -10.25 10.99
CA SER A 259 16.73 -11.02 12.22
C SER A 259 15.49 -11.09 13.13
N ASN A 260 14.43 -10.31 12.80
CA ASN A 260 13.22 -10.14 13.59
C ASN A 260 12.01 -10.87 12.97
N LEU A 261 12.22 -12.00 12.29
CA LEU A 261 11.22 -12.69 11.47
C LEU A 261 9.89 -12.94 12.20
N GLU A 262 9.94 -13.32 13.47
CA GLU A 262 8.71 -13.58 14.23
C GLU A 262 7.91 -12.30 14.50
N SER A 263 8.57 -11.21 14.87
CA SER A 263 7.94 -9.90 15.06
C SER A 263 7.40 -9.35 13.74
N ALA A 264 8.13 -9.52 12.63
CA ALA A 264 7.70 -9.14 11.29
C ALA A 264 6.43 -9.91 10.86
N ARG A 265 6.38 -11.22 11.10
CA ARG A 265 5.17 -12.02 10.84
C ARG A 265 3.99 -11.55 11.67
N ARG A 266 4.17 -11.32 12.96
CA ARG A 266 3.13 -10.81 13.85
C ARG A 266 2.59 -9.45 13.38
N PHE A 267 3.45 -8.58 12.87
CA PHE A 267 3.00 -7.30 12.31
C PHE A 267 2.17 -7.49 11.04
N VAL A 268 2.62 -8.31 10.09
CA VAL A 268 1.84 -8.59 8.86
C VAL A 268 0.52 -9.28 9.20
N GLU A 269 0.50 -10.24 10.13
CA GLU A 269 -0.72 -10.89 10.62
C GLU A 269 -1.67 -9.89 11.29
N TYR A 270 -1.13 -8.92 12.03
CA TYR A 270 -1.93 -7.87 12.65
C TYR A 270 -2.58 -6.96 11.60
N LEU A 271 -1.85 -6.56 10.55
CA LEU A 271 -2.42 -5.78 9.44
C LEU A 271 -3.58 -6.52 8.74
N LEU A 272 -3.58 -7.85 8.78
CA LEU A 272 -4.65 -8.72 8.26
C LEU A 272 -5.70 -9.09 9.32
N SER A 273 -5.57 -8.63 10.54
CA SER A 273 -6.58 -8.86 11.58
C SER A 273 -7.88 -8.13 11.28
N ARG A 274 -9.00 -8.63 11.80
CA ARG A 274 -10.29 -7.94 11.70
C ARG A 274 -10.20 -6.48 12.15
N GLN A 275 -9.52 -6.22 13.27
CA GLN A 275 -9.37 -4.88 13.84
C GLN A 275 -8.67 -3.93 12.85
N ALA A 276 -7.56 -4.35 12.26
CA ALA A 276 -6.84 -3.54 11.27
C ALA A 276 -7.65 -3.34 9.99
N GLN A 277 -8.36 -4.36 9.54
CA GLN A 277 -9.20 -4.27 8.34
C GLN A 277 -10.42 -3.37 8.55
N GLU A 278 -11.05 -3.38 9.74
CA GLU A 278 -12.09 -2.44 10.13
C GLU A 278 -11.56 -1.00 10.19
N PHE A 279 -10.31 -0.81 10.66
CA PHE A 279 -9.64 0.49 10.63
C PHE A 279 -9.44 0.98 9.18
N PHE A 280 -8.93 0.15 8.28
CA PHE A 280 -8.76 0.55 6.88
C PHE A 280 -10.10 0.94 6.24
N ALA A 281 -11.17 0.21 6.52
CA ALA A 281 -12.50 0.54 6.00
C ALA A 281 -13.05 1.86 6.58
N ALA A 282 -12.89 2.07 7.89
CA ALA A 282 -13.52 3.20 8.58
C ALA A 282 -12.73 4.50 8.47
N GLU A 283 -11.39 4.44 8.58
CA GLU A 283 -10.54 5.63 8.72
C GLU A 283 -9.84 6.00 7.40
N THR A 284 -9.49 5.01 6.57
CA THR A 284 -8.83 5.27 5.29
C THR A 284 -9.76 5.11 4.09
N PHE A 285 -10.96 4.56 4.31
CA PHE A 285 -11.96 4.26 3.28
C PHE A 285 -11.48 3.29 2.19
N GLU A 286 -10.44 2.52 2.48
CA GLU A 286 -9.95 1.47 1.60
C GLU A 286 -10.76 0.19 1.80
N TYR A 287 -10.86 -0.63 0.77
CA TYR A 287 -11.54 -1.92 0.87
C TYR A 287 -10.76 -2.90 1.76
N PRO A 288 -11.42 -3.51 2.76
CA PRO A 288 -10.83 -4.64 3.46
C PRO A 288 -10.66 -5.82 2.48
N LEU A 289 -9.53 -6.53 2.59
CA LEU A 289 -9.24 -7.70 1.75
C LEU A 289 -9.47 -9.03 2.48
N VAL A 290 -9.73 -8.98 3.78
CA VAL A 290 -10.04 -10.14 4.61
C VAL A 290 -11.56 -10.36 4.64
N GLU A 291 -11.99 -11.61 4.48
CA GLU A 291 -13.41 -11.96 4.46
C GLU A 291 -14.15 -11.59 5.77
N GLY A 292 -15.40 -11.17 5.62
CA GLY A 292 -16.28 -10.88 6.75
C GLY A 292 -16.04 -9.52 7.43
N VAL A 293 -15.27 -8.63 6.81
CA VAL A 293 -15.17 -7.21 7.17
C VAL A 293 -15.91 -6.40 6.12
N GLU A 294 -16.79 -5.51 6.57
CA GLU A 294 -17.59 -4.66 5.69
C GLU A 294 -16.75 -3.46 5.20
N GLN A 295 -16.94 -3.07 3.95
CA GLN A 295 -16.37 -1.85 3.38
C GLN A 295 -17.02 -0.59 3.96
N ALA A 296 -16.42 0.57 3.71
CA ALA A 296 -16.98 1.87 4.11
C ALA A 296 -18.41 2.08 3.55
N GLU A 297 -19.23 2.80 4.31
CA GLU A 297 -20.58 3.16 3.89
C GLU A 297 -20.57 3.93 2.56
N GLY A 298 -21.50 3.59 1.67
CA GLY A 298 -21.61 4.21 0.35
C GLY A 298 -20.75 3.57 -0.74
N LEU A 299 -19.91 2.58 -0.40
CA LEU A 299 -19.18 1.79 -1.39
C LEU A 299 -19.94 0.51 -1.75
N PRO A 300 -19.94 0.10 -3.03
CA PRO A 300 -20.43 -1.22 -3.41
C PRO A 300 -19.54 -2.30 -2.79
N PRO A 301 -20.06 -3.51 -2.52
CA PRO A 301 -19.23 -4.65 -2.14
C PRO A 301 -18.11 -4.89 -3.15
N LEU A 302 -16.90 -5.20 -2.66
CA LEU A 302 -15.74 -5.46 -3.54
C LEU A 302 -16.02 -6.61 -4.53
N SER A 303 -16.87 -7.56 -4.15
CA SER A 303 -17.33 -8.67 -5.00
C SER A 303 -18.21 -8.25 -6.18
N GLU A 304 -18.81 -7.06 -6.14
CA GLU A 304 -19.63 -6.50 -7.21
C GLU A 304 -18.80 -5.66 -8.19
N ILE A 305 -17.56 -5.33 -7.85
CA ILE A 305 -16.66 -4.61 -8.73
C ILE A 305 -16.06 -5.59 -9.74
N VAL A 306 -16.42 -5.38 -10.99
CA VAL A 306 -15.88 -6.17 -12.09
C VAL A 306 -14.51 -5.59 -12.47
N ALA A 307 -13.47 -6.20 -11.93
CA ALA A 307 -12.09 -5.82 -12.21
C ALA A 307 -11.42 -6.83 -13.15
N PRO A 308 -10.43 -6.41 -13.95
CA PRO A 308 -9.70 -7.33 -14.81
C PRO A 308 -8.92 -8.37 -14.01
N ASP A 309 -8.71 -9.54 -14.58
CA ASP A 309 -7.87 -10.59 -14.01
C ASP A 309 -6.42 -10.42 -14.48
N ILE A 310 -5.70 -9.55 -13.78
CA ILE A 310 -4.31 -9.21 -14.07
C ILE A 310 -3.41 -9.80 -12.99
N ASP A 311 -2.25 -10.33 -13.43
CA ASP A 311 -1.17 -10.66 -12.51
C ASP A 311 -0.52 -9.41 -11.93
N LEU A 312 -0.91 -9.05 -10.72
CA LEU A 312 -0.37 -7.86 -10.05
C LEU A 312 1.13 -7.96 -9.75
N SER A 313 1.70 -9.17 -9.65
CA SER A 313 3.14 -9.38 -9.47
C SER A 313 3.95 -8.98 -10.70
N ALA A 314 3.33 -8.99 -11.88
CA ALA A 314 3.97 -8.60 -13.13
C ALA A 314 4.06 -7.08 -13.36
N LEU A 315 3.35 -6.27 -12.55
CA LEU A 315 3.33 -4.80 -12.73
C LEU A 315 4.73 -4.17 -12.68
N ALA A 316 5.60 -4.67 -11.79
CA ALA A 316 6.97 -4.18 -11.67
C ALA A 316 7.76 -4.31 -12.98
N GLY A 317 7.53 -5.39 -13.74
CA GLY A 317 8.25 -5.67 -14.97
C GLY A 317 7.96 -4.71 -16.13
N VAL A 318 6.89 -3.91 -16.04
CA VAL A 318 6.45 -2.98 -17.07
C VAL A 318 6.33 -1.52 -16.58
N LEU A 319 6.70 -1.24 -15.33
CA LEU A 319 6.54 0.09 -14.74
C LEU A 319 7.39 1.16 -15.42
N ASP A 320 8.66 0.85 -15.74
CA ASP A 320 9.55 1.76 -16.46
C ASP A 320 8.98 2.08 -17.84
N ARG A 321 8.49 1.05 -18.55
CA ARG A 321 7.88 1.24 -19.87
C ARG A 321 6.57 2.05 -19.79
N ALA A 322 5.75 1.85 -18.78
CA ALA A 322 4.56 2.66 -18.54
C ALA A 322 4.93 4.15 -18.33
N THR A 323 5.99 4.41 -17.57
CA THR A 323 6.49 5.78 -17.35
C THR A 323 6.97 6.42 -18.64
N GLU A 324 7.72 5.69 -19.46
CA GLU A 324 8.18 6.14 -20.78
C GLU A 324 6.99 6.46 -21.70
N LEU A 325 5.98 5.58 -21.79
CA LEU A 325 4.81 5.78 -22.63
C LEU A 325 4.00 7.03 -22.24
N VAL A 326 3.86 7.30 -20.94
CA VAL A 326 3.20 8.51 -20.44
C VAL A 326 3.94 9.76 -20.89
N ALA A 327 5.28 9.75 -20.83
CA ALA A 327 6.12 10.85 -21.29
C ALA A 327 6.10 10.99 -22.84
N GLU A 328 6.18 9.88 -23.58
CA GLU A 328 6.10 9.85 -25.05
C GLU A 328 4.77 10.40 -25.58
N ALA A 329 3.67 10.16 -24.86
CA ALA A 329 2.35 10.71 -25.16
C ALA A 329 2.23 12.23 -24.87
N GLY A 330 3.23 12.84 -24.19
CA GLY A 330 3.23 14.25 -23.86
C GLY A 330 2.31 14.63 -22.70
N LEU A 331 2.06 13.69 -21.77
CA LEU A 331 1.26 13.92 -20.56
C LEU A 331 2.10 14.45 -19.37
N VAL A 332 3.43 14.49 -19.52
CA VAL A 332 4.41 15.05 -18.58
C VAL A 332 5.46 15.87 -19.29
#